data_a43f5ee12902c16b3240d1ab1a895e6a
#
_entry.id   a43f5ee12902c16b3240d1ab1a895e6a
#
_cell.length_a   1.000
_cell.length_b   1.000
_cell.length_c   1.000
_cell.angle_alpha   90.00
_cell.angle_beta   90.00
_cell.angle_gamma   90.00
#
_symmetry.space_group_name_H-M   'P 1'
#
loop_
_entity.id
_entity.type
_entity.pdbx_description
1 polymer ?
#
loop_
_entity_poly.entity_id
_entity_poly.type
_entity_poly.pdbx_seq_one_letter_code
_entity_poly.pdbx_strand_id
1 'polypeptide(L)'
;MKMNFTYTGLLPALLLFCASCATTVAPQKFSGATPLEWSVRLADSEIARRGDSLAWKPDGKAKWDYTAGLFTLSLLKLNEQIPTPRYVAFAKQAIGSFISPGGQIQTYNRNEFQLDALNPGKTALALWQLTHEHRYKDAAFILQFQLVSQPRTFDGGFWHKLRYTNQMWLDGIYMAAPFYAECGNIFEETGAFADVAKQIRLIDAHTYDAKTGLNYHGWDAAKVQPWANPTTGCSSNFWGRAMGWYAMALVDVLDYFPTNHPARPHIIATLQKLSVSVVKFQDAKTGLWWQVMDQGDRRGNYLEATASAMFVAALAKGVNHGYLSRDDIPAIEKGYAGIITQFIKPDGDNRWSLTQCCSVAGLGGSPSNGKMRDGSFDYYIGEPVVKNDLKGIGPFILAGLELEQLTRTKIQ
;
A
#
# COMPACT_ATOMS: atom_id res chain seq x y z
N MET A 1 -1.96 83.73 -38.46
CA MET A 1 -2.02 82.27 -38.45
C MET A 1 -1.61 81.81 -37.01
N LYS A 2 -2.62 81.58 -36.15
CA LYS A 2 -2.40 81.22 -34.74
C LYS A 2 -2.55 79.71 -34.61
N MET A 3 -1.49 79.03 -34.16
CA MET A 3 -1.53 77.59 -33.82
C MET A 3 -1.92 77.41 -32.36
N ASN A 4 -3.02 76.71 -32.13
CA ASN A 4 -3.44 76.30 -30.80
C ASN A 4 -2.81 74.96 -30.46
N PHE A 5 -2.05 74.86 -29.37
CA PHE A 5 -1.57 73.61 -28.77
C PHE A 5 -2.55 73.18 -27.67
N THR A 6 -3.18 72.00 -27.86
CA THR A 6 -3.98 71.34 -26.83
C THR A 6 -3.08 70.39 -26.05
N TYR A 7 -2.94 70.59 -24.73
CA TYR A 7 -2.30 69.65 -23.79
C TYR A 7 -3.31 68.60 -23.40
N THR A 8 -3.03 67.34 -23.75
CA THR A 8 -3.72 66.17 -23.18
C THR A 8 -2.95 65.66 -21.96
N GLY A 9 -3.54 65.81 -20.79
CA GLY A 9 -2.99 65.31 -19.55
C GLY A 9 -3.15 63.80 -19.42
N LEU A 10 -2.04 63.08 -19.27
CA LEU A 10 -2.04 61.68 -18.84
C LEU A 10 -2.18 61.61 -17.30
N LEU A 11 -3.27 61.00 -16.82
CA LEU A 11 -3.40 60.57 -15.43
C LEU A 11 -2.57 59.29 -15.23
N PRO A 12 -1.72 59.18 -14.18
CA PRO A 12 -1.08 57.90 -13.85
C PRO A 12 -2.10 56.99 -13.16
N ALA A 13 -2.33 55.81 -13.77
CA ALA A 13 -3.08 54.72 -13.17
C ALA A 13 -2.26 54.14 -12.00
N LEU A 14 -2.71 54.35 -10.80
CA LEU A 14 -2.14 53.75 -9.58
C LEU A 14 -2.57 52.28 -9.51
N LEU A 15 -1.70 51.36 -9.92
CA LEU A 15 -1.87 49.91 -9.72
C LEU A 15 -1.68 49.59 -8.24
N LEU A 16 -2.78 49.42 -7.53
CA LEU A 16 -2.78 48.81 -6.19
C LEU A 16 -2.44 47.35 -6.31
N PHE A 17 -1.19 46.98 -6.02
CA PHE A 17 -0.81 45.59 -5.75
C PHE A 17 -1.42 45.17 -4.41
N CYS A 18 -2.55 44.47 -4.43
CA CYS A 18 -3.02 43.71 -3.28
C CYS A 18 -2.05 42.54 -3.07
N ALA A 19 -1.05 42.72 -2.20
CA ALA A 19 -0.30 41.60 -1.66
C ALA A 19 -1.28 40.73 -0.84
N SER A 20 -1.78 39.67 -1.44
CA SER A 20 -2.49 38.63 -0.72
C SER A 20 -1.48 37.99 0.24
N CYS A 21 -1.52 38.37 1.51
CA CYS A 21 -0.85 37.63 2.57
C CYS A 21 -1.52 36.25 2.66
N ALA A 22 -0.99 35.27 1.96
CA ALA A 22 -1.30 33.89 2.22
C ALA A 22 -0.83 33.58 3.64
N THR A 23 -1.74 33.56 4.60
CA THR A 23 -1.47 33.03 5.93
C THR A 23 -1.09 31.57 5.78
N THR A 24 0.20 31.28 5.88
CA THR A 24 0.70 29.90 5.96
C THR A 24 0.20 29.30 7.27
N VAL A 25 -0.88 28.53 7.20
CA VAL A 25 -1.36 27.76 8.35
C VAL A 25 -0.28 26.72 8.67
N ALA A 26 0.14 26.67 9.95
CA ALA A 26 1.14 25.71 10.37
C ALA A 26 0.65 24.26 10.11
N PRO A 27 1.51 23.35 9.63
CA PRO A 27 1.11 21.97 9.37
C PRO A 27 0.59 21.31 10.64
N GLN A 28 -0.45 20.47 10.49
CA GLN A 28 -1.04 19.71 11.58
C GLN A 28 0.00 18.78 12.21
N LYS A 29 0.06 18.77 13.55
CA LYS A 29 0.99 17.91 14.29
C LYS A 29 0.25 16.81 15.06
N PHE A 30 0.86 15.64 15.08
CA PHE A 30 0.43 14.47 15.83
C PHE A 30 1.53 14.15 16.86
N SER A 31 1.22 14.26 18.15
CA SER A 31 2.20 14.09 19.23
C SER A 31 3.50 14.88 18.99
N GLY A 32 3.36 16.15 18.59
CA GLY A 32 4.47 17.09 18.47
C GLY A 32 5.25 17.08 17.15
N ALA A 33 4.90 16.21 16.18
CA ALA A 33 5.54 16.15 14.87
C ALA A 33 4.50 16.08 13.74
N THR A 34 4.86 16.58 12.55
CA THR A 34 4.03 16.46 11.35
C THR A 34 4.01 15.00 10.84
N PRO A 35 3.06 14.63 9.98
CA PRO A 35 3.04 13.30 9.35
C PRO A 35 4.35 12.99 8.59
N LEU A 36 4.89 13.98 7.89
CA LEU A 36 6.15 13.85 7.17
C LEU A 36 7.35 13.62 8.12
N GLU A 37 7.42 14.37 9.24
CA GLU A 37 8.46 14.19 10.26
C GLU A 37 8.38 12.79 10.89
N TRP A 38 7.17 12.25 11.14
CA TRP A 38 7.01 10.89 11.62
C TRP A 38 7.46 9.84 10.61
N SER A 39 7.17 10.05 9.32
CA SER A 39 7.64 9.18 8.24
C SER A 39 9.18 9.12 8.20
N VAL A 40 9.84 10.27 8.29
CA VAL A 40 11.31 10.36 8.38
C VAL A 40 11.84 9.61 9.61
N ARG A 41 11.25 9.84 10.80
CA ARG A 41 11.69 9.19 12.05
C ARG A 41 11.64 7.67 11.94
N LEU A 42 10.57 7.10 11.38
CA LEU A 42 10.43 5.65 11.23
C LEU A 42 11.36 5.11 10.15
N ALA A 43 11.49 5.80 9.01
CA ALA A 43 12.40 5.42 7.93
C ALA A 43 13.85 5.37 8.43
N ASP A 44 14.29 6.43 9.10
CA ASP A 44 15.65 6.53 9.64
C ASP A 44 15.93 5.50 10.72
N SER A 45 14.97 5.29 11.61
CA SER A 45 15.08 4.27 12.66
C SER A 45 15.23 2.88 12.08
N GLU A 46 14.48 2.57 11.01
CA GLU A 46 14.55 1.24 10.41
C GLU A 46 15.84 1.04 9.60
N ILE A 47 16.31 2.04 8.87
CA ILE A 47 17.61 1.99 8.20
C ILE A 47 18.74 1.82 9.23
N ALA A 48 18.73 2.59 10.31
CA ALA A 48 19.74 2.48 11.36
C ALA A 48 19.73 1.11 12.07
N ARG A 49 18.54 0.51 12.23
CA ARG A 49 18.37 -0.80 12.85
C ARG A 49 18.90 -1.94 11.98
N ARG A 50 18.72 -1.83 10.68
CA ARG A 50 19.15 -2.85 9.71
C ARG A 50 20.62 -2.70 9.30
N GLY A 51 21.18 -1.49 9.36
CA GLY A 51 22.52 -1.21 8.90
C GLY A 51 22.72 -1.70 7.45
N ASP A 52 23.84 -2.35 7.19
CA ASP A 52 24.15 -2.97 5.90
C ASP A 52 23.54 -4.37 5.74
N SER A 53 22.82 -4.86 6.74
CA SER A 53 22.21 -6.19 6.71
C SER A 53 20.89 -6.17 5.97
N LEU A 54 20.85 -6.88 4.84
CA LEU A 54 19.64 -7.14 4.05
C LEU A 54 18.93 -8.43 4.47
N ALA A 55 19.32 -8.99 5.62
CA ALA A 55 18.73 -10.21 6.16
C ALA A 55 17.31 -9.93 6.66
N TRP A 56 16.32 -10.41 5.91
CA TRP A 56 14.90 -10.28 6.20
C TRP A 56 14.34 -11.46 6.96
N LYS A 57 15.17 -12.49 7.19
CA LYS A 57 14.80 -13.73 7.85
C LYS A 57 15.68 -14.03 9.05
N PRO A 58 15.17 -14.83 10.02
CA PRO A 58 15.95 -15.27 11.16
C PRO A 58 17.23 -16.02 10.80
N ASP A 59 17.27 -16.69 9.62
CA ASP A 59 18.46 -17.39 9.10
C ASP A 59 19.52 -16.46 8.49
N GLY A 60 19.28 -15.15 8.52
CA GLY A 60 20.22 -14.14 8.03
C GLY A 60 20.40 -14.09 6.51
N LYS A 61 19.63 -14.88 5.74
CA LYS A 61 19.75 -14.90 4.27
C LYS A 61 18.87 -13.83 3.63
N ALA A 62 19.50 -12.91 2.93
CA ALA A 62 18.80 -11.94 2.10
C ALA A 62 18.20 -12.63 0.86
N LYS A 63 17.00 -12.19 0.46
CA LYS A 63 16.33 -12.69 -0.74
C LYS A 63 15.47 -11.61 -1.38
N TRP A 64 15.12 -11.83 -2.63
CA TRP A 64 14.06 -11.08 -3.31
C TRP A 64 12.73 -11.26 -2.56
N ASP A 65 12.23 -10.20 -1.92
CA ASP A 65 11.10 -10.31 -0.99
C ASP A 65 10.20 -9.09 -1.06
N TYR A 66 8.88 -9.32 -1.03
CA TYR A 66 7.88 -8.24 -1.14
C TYR A 66 7.93 -7.25 0.02
N THR A 67 8.35 -7.68 1.22
CA THR A 67 8.42 -6.78 2.38
C THR A 67 9.54 -5.77 2.21
N ALA A 68 10.67 -6.21 1.64
CA ALA A 68 11.77 -5.34 1.24
C ALA A 68 11.34 -4.38 0.13
N GLY A 69 10.63 -4.90 -0.89
CA GLY A 69 10.08 -4.08 -1.96
C GLY A 69 9.16 -2.99 -1.46
N LEU A 70 8.21 -3.33 -0.57
CA LEU A 70 7.29 -2.36 0.01
C LEU A 70 8.01 -1.25 0.79
N PHE A 71 8.95 -1.63 1.66
CA PHE A 71 9.69 -0.66 2.46
C PHE A 71 10.57 0.24 1.59
N THR A 72 11.31 -0.32 0.65
CA THR A 72 12.18 0.47 -0.23
C THR A 72 11.36 1.37 -1.17
N LEU A 73 10.20 0.93 -1.64
CA LEU A 73 9.28 1.80 -2.38
C LEU A 73 8.84 2.99 -1.52
N SER A 74 8.50 2.76 -0.25
CA SER A 74 8.11 3.86 0.65
C SER A 74 9.27 4.84 0.91
N LEU A 75 10.52 4.36 0.96
CA LEU A 75 11.70 5.23 1.04
C LEU A 75 11.90 6.07 -0.23
N LEU A 76 11.68 5.48 -1.42
CA LEU A 76 11.78 6.23 -2.67
C LEU A 76 10.68 7.28 -2.78
N LYS A 77 9.44 6.96 -2.34
CA LYS A 77 8.35 7.95 -2.24
C LYS A 77 8.64 9.06 -1.22
N LEU A 78 9.24 8.72 -0.09
CA LEU A 78 9.71 9.72 0.89
C LEU A 78 10.82 10.61 0.30
N ASN A 79 11.73 10.03 -0.51
CA ASN A 79 12.78 10.79 -1.19
C ASN A 79 12.22 11.80 -2.21
N GLU A 80 11.06 11.55 -2.82
CA GLU A 80 10.38 12.50 -3.70
C GLU A 80 9.96 13.79 -2.94
N GLN A 81 9.61 13.66 -1.65
CA GLN A 81 9.21 14.78 -0.79
C GLN A 81 10.40 15.46 -0.09
N ILE A 82 11.36 14.66 0.36
CA ILE A 82 12.60 15.12 1.02
C ILE A 82 13.77 14.39 0.38
N PRO A 83 14.44 14.98 -0.63
CA PRO A 83 15.58 14.37 -1.29
C PRO A 83 16.67 13.97 -0.29
N THR A 84 16.87 12.67 -0.12
CA THR A 84 17.77 12.09 0.87
C THR A 84 18.56 10.94 0.25
N PRO A 85 19.83 11.16 -0.14
CA PRO A 85 20.62 10.16 -0.88
C PRO A 85 20.68 8.77 -0.24
N ARG A 86 20.63 8.69 1.10
CA ARG A 86 20.65 7.41 1.82
C ARG A 86 19.42 6.53 1.55
N TYR A 87 18.25 7.11 1.26
CA TYR A 87 17.05 6.34 0.94
C TYR A 87 17.20 5.61 -0.40
N VAL A 88 17.74 6.32 -1.37
CA VAL A 88 18.05 5.73 -2.69
C VAL A 88 19.16 4.69 -2.56
N ALA A 89 20.22 4.98 -1.82
CA ALA A 89 21.32 4.04 -1.58
C ALA A 89 20.82 2.76 -0.93
N PHE A 90 19.96 2.86 0.10
CA PHE A 90 19.37 1.71 0.76
C PHE A 90 18.47 0.89 -0.20
N ALA A 91 17.64 1.54 -1.02
CA ALA A 91 16.83 0.84 -2.01
C ALA A 91 17.67 0.11 -3.07
N LYS A 92 18.74 0.74 -3.56
CA LYS A 92 19.71 0.10 -4.47
C LYS A 92 20.39 -1.12 -3.82
N GLN A 93 20.71 -1.03 -2.54
CA GLN A 93 21.32 -2.14 -1.80
C GLN A 93 20.29 -3.25 -1.53
N ALA A 94 19.09 -2.92 -1.05
CA ALA A 94 18.08 -3.90 -0.63
C ALA A 94 17.41 -4.63 -1.80
N ILE A 95 17.18 -3.98 -2.92
CA ILE A 95 16.50 -4.52 -4.10
C ILE A 95 17.45 -4.57 -5.30
N GLY A 96 18.16 -3.49 -5.57
CA GLY A 96 19.04 -3.40 -6.74
C GLY A 96 20.19 -4.39 -6.74
N SER A 97 20.69 -4.82 -5.56
CA SER A 97 21.73 -5.83 -5.45
C SER A 97 21.33 -7.22 -5.95
N PHE A 98 20.04 -7.53 -5.97
CA PHE A 98 19.52 -8.78 -6.53
C PHE A 98 19.44 -8.77 -8.05
N ILE A 99 19.58 -7.62 -8.69
CA ILE A 99 19.39 -7.46 -10.13
C ILE A 99 20.75 -7.36 -10.82
N SER A 100 21.07 -8.35 -11.64
CA SER A 100 22.29 -8.37 -12.44
C SER A 100 22.30 -7.24 -13.50
N PRO A 101 23.46 -6.94 -14.13
CA PRO A 101 23.50 -5.99 -15.25
C PRO A 101 22.54 -6.31 -16.41
N GLY A 102 22.24 -7.59 -16.63
CA GLY A 102 21.29 -8.05 -17.65
C GLY A 102 19.87 -8.26 -17.15
N GLY A 103 19.49 -7.67 -16.00
CA GLY A 103 18.13 -7.71 -15.47
C GLY A 103 17.73 -9.02 -14.78
N GLN A 104 18.60 -10.04 -14.72
CA GLN A 104 18.28 -11.31 -14.03
C GLN A 104 18.18 -11.08 -12.53
N ILE A 105 17.17 -11.68 -11.90
CA ILE A 105 16.86 -11.48 -10.49
C ILE A 105 17.31 -12.71 -9.68
N GLN A 106 18.26 -12.49 -8.78
CA GLN A 106 18.72 -13.53 -7.86
C GLN A 106 17.61 -13.91 -6.87
N THR A 107 17.54 -15.20 -6.53
CA THR A 107 16.55 -15.78 -5.62
C THR A 107 15.07 -15.68 -6.09
N TYR A 108 14.81 -15.18 -7.27
CA TYR A 108 13.52 -15.23 -7.92
C TYR A 108 13.39 -16.52 -8.73
N ASN A 109 12.29 -17.24 -8.55
CA ASN A 109 11.96 -18.43 -9.32
C ASN A 109 10.59 -18.26 -9.99
N ARG A 110 10.59 -18.00 -11.29
CA ARG A 110 9.36 -17.82 -12.07
C ARG A 110 8.42 -19.03 -11.99
N ASN A 111 8.95 -20.26 -11.89
CA ASN A 111 8.16 -21.48 -11.89
C ASN A 111 7.32 -21.68 -10.61
N GLU A 112 7.56 -20.88 -9.56
CA GLU A 112 6.69 -20.85 -8.39
C GLU A 112 5.40 -20.07 -8.62
N PHE A 113 5.34 -19.27 -9.68
CA PHE A 113 4.21 -18.41 -10.01
C PHE A 113 3.71 -17.63 -8.79
N GLN A 114 4.65 -17.11 -7.99
CA GLN A 114 4.36 -16.44 -6.74
C GLN A 114 4.09 -14.96 -7.01
N LEU A 115 2.85 -14.49 -6.76
CA LEU A 115 2.50 -13.09 -6.94
C LEU A 115 3.29 -12.16 -6.01
N ASP A 116 3.62 -12.60 -4.79
CA ASP A 116 4.43 -11.80 -3.85
C ASP A 116 5.77 -11.38 -4.47
N ALA A 117 6.36 -12.22 -5.33
CA ALA A 117 7.63 -11.94 -5.97
C ALA A 117 7.56 -10.80 -7.01
N LEU A 118 6.36 -10.40 -7.43
CA LEU A 118 6.17 -9.29 -8.37
C LEU A 118 6.23 -7.92 -7.67
N ASN A 119 5.88 -7.86 -6.39
CA ASN A 119 5.78 -6.60 -5.64
C ASN A 119 7.07 -5.76 -5.65
N PRO A 120 8.29 -6.34 -5.47
CA PRO A 120 9.53 -5.57 -5.54
C PRO A 120 9.82 -4.99 -6.92
N GLY A 121 9.11 -5.43 -7.95
CA GLY A 121 9.16 -4.85 -9.30
C GLY A 121 8.79 -3.36 -9.32
N LYS A 122 7.89 -2.92 -8.44
CA LYS A 122 7.55 -1.49 -8.26
C LYS A 122 8.78 -0.69 -7.83
N THR A 123 9.58 -1.21 -6.90
CA THR A 123 10.85 -0.57 -6.51
C THR A 123 11.87 -0.58 -7.66
N ALA A 124 11.93 -1.67 -8.42
CA ALA A 124 12.81 -1.72 -9.59
C ALA A 124 12.41 -0.64 -10.63
N LEU A 125 11.13 -0.49 -10.93
CA LEU A 125 10.64 0.56 -11.83
C LEU A 125 10.93 1.97 -11.29
N ALA A 126 10.71 2.22 -10.00
CA ALA A 126 11.05 3.50 -9.37
C ALA A 126 12.57 3.80 -9.44
N LEU A 127 13.42 2.77 -9.21
CA LEU A 127 14.86 2.91 -9.38
C LEU A 127 15.25 3.19 -10.85
N TRP A 128 14.59 2.56 -11.82
CA TRP A 128 14.81 2.85 -13.22
C TRP A 128 14.43 4.29 -13.57
N GLN A 129 13.28 4.76 -13.13
CA GLN A 129 12.84 6.14 -13.36
C GLN A 129 13.81 7.16 -12.77
N LEU A 130 14.39 6.85 -11.58
CA LEU A 130 15.31 7.73 -10.89
C LEU A 130 16.74 7.71 -11.46
N THR A 131 17.23 6.54 -11.92
CA THR A 131 18.64 6.33 -12.25
C THR A 131 18.92 6.12 -13.73
N HIS A 132 17.87 5.79 -14.50
CA HIS A 132 17.95 5.39 -15.92
C HIS A 132 18.82 4.13 -16.17
N GLU A 133 19.11 3.33 -15.12
CA GLU A 133 19.82 2.05 -15.25
C GLU A 133 18.87 1.00 -15.86
N HIS A 134 19.11 0.59 -17.10
CA HIS A 134 18.22 -0.32 -17.87
C HIS A 134 17.94 -1.65 -17.15
N ARG A 135 18.91 -2.18 -16.39
CA ARG A 135 18.75 -3.46 -15.67
C ARG A 135 17.49 -3.51 -14.81
N TYR A 136 17.04 -2.39 -14.26
CA TYR A 136 15.83 -2.32 -13.44
C TYR A 136 14.55 -2.48 -14.28
N LYS A 137 14.52 -1.87 -15.47
CA LYS A 137 13.43 -2.05 -16.44
C LYS A 137 13.39 -3.47 -16.97
N ASP A 138 14.55 -4.05 -17.26
CA ASP A 138 14.68 -5.43 -17.75
C ASP A 138 14.19 -6.44 -16.69
N ALA A 139 14.53 -6.22 -15.42
CA ALA A 139 14.01 -7.01 -14.30
C ALA A 139 12.48 -6.92 -14.18
N ALA A 140 11.92 -5.73 -14.32
CA ALA A 140 10.47 -5.54 -14.31
C ALA A 140 9.80 -6.29 -15.48
N PHE A 141 10.40 -6.27 -16.67
CA PHE A 141 9.92 -7.04 -17.83
C PHE A 141 9.92 -8.55 -17.54
N ILE A 142 10.99 -9.08 -16.93
CA ILE A 142 11.07 -10.51 -16.53
C ILE A 142 9.94 -10.86 -15.55
N LEU A 143 9.67 -10.00 -14.57
CA LEU A 143 8.58 -10.20 -13.61
C LEU A 143 7.21 -10.14 -14.28
N GLN A 144 6.97 -9.15 -15.13
CA GLN A 144 5.72 -9.02 -15.89
C GLN A 144 5.47 -10.26 -16.76
N PHE A 145 6.52 -10.80 -17.38
CA PHE A 145 6.41 -12.00 -18.21
C PHE A 145 5.91 -13.24 -17.45
N GLN A 146 6.03 -13.28 -16.10
CA GLN A 146 5.37 -14.33 -15.30
C GLN A 146 3.85 -14.30 -15.50
N LEU A 147 3.23 -13.11 -15.57
CA LEU A 147 1.77 -12.96 -15.61
C LEU A 147 1.15 -13.51 -16.91
N VAL A 148 1.93 -13.57 -18.00
CA VAL A 148 1.49 -14.17 -19.26
C VAL A 148 1.07 -15.64 -19.09
N SER A 149 1.80 -16.37 -18.24
CA SER A 149 1.57 -17.79 -17.98
C SER A 149 1.13 -18.09 -16.54
N GLN A 150 0.76 -17.03 -15.77
CA GLN A 150 0.26 -17.21 -14.40
C GLN A 150 -0.94 -18.16 -14.40
N PRO A 151 -0.92 -19.24 -13.59
CA PRO A 151 -2.07 -20.12 -13.44
C PRO A 151 -3.32 -19.36 -13.02
N ARG A 152 -4.48 -19.76 -13.55
CA ARG A 152 -5.74 -19.07 -13.36
C ARG A 152 -6.83 -20.00 -12.88
N THR A 153 -7.79 -19.45 -12.14
CA THR A 153 -9.07 -20.09 -11.85
C THR A 153 -9.89 -20.27 -13.13
N PHE A 154 -10.96 -21.04 -13.06
CA PHE A 154 -11.83 -21.33 -14.22
C PHE A 154 -12.42 -20.05 -14.87
N ASP A 155 -12.59 -18.97 -14.11
CA ASP A 155 -13.09 -17.68 -14.57
C ASP A 155 -11.98 -16.66 -14.88
N GLY A 156 -10.71 -17.06 -14.68
CA GLY A 156 -9.51 -16.33 -15.08
C GLY A 156 -8.82 -15.51 -14.02
N GLY A 157 -9.17 -15.70 -12.73
CA GLY A 157 -8.45 -15.12 -11.60
C GLY A 157 -7.06 -15.71 -11.44
N PHE A 158 -6.05 -14.91 -11.08
CA PHE A 158 -4.70 -15.39 -10.83
C PHE A 158 -4.65 -16.25 -9.57
N TRP A 159 -4.04 -17.43 -9.64
CA TRP A 159 -3.65 -18.13 -8.42
C TRP A 159 -2.61 -17.32 -7.68
N HIS A 160 -2.77 -17.21 -6.36
CA HIS A 160 -1.82 -16.46 -5.55
C HIS A 160 -0.39 -17.01 -5.65
N LYS A 161 -0.24 -18.35 -5.74
CA LYS A 161 1.02 -19.09 -5.97
C LYS A 161 0.70 -20.44 -6.62
N LEU A 162 1.66 -21.03 -7.31
CA LEU A 162 1.46 -22.36 -7.88
C LEU A 162 0.99 -23.38 -6.83
N ARG A 163 1.58 -23.35 -5.64
CA ARG A 163 1.22 -24.27 -4.53
C ARG A 163 -0.16 -23.99 -3.90
N TYR A 164 -0.77 -22.85 -4.22
CA TYR A 164 -2.12 -22.48 -3.79
C TYR A 164 -3.09 -22.58 -4.96
N THR A 165 -3.25 -23.83 -5.42
CA THR A 165 -4.04 -24.18 -6.60
C THR A 165 -5.45 -23.65 -6.49
N ASN A 166 -5.93 -22.97 -7.53
CA ASN A 166 -7.26 -22.37 -7.64
C ASN A 166 -7.61 -21.31 -6.57
N GLN A 167 -6.61 -20.72 -5.89
CA GLN A 167 -6.85 -19.77 -4.82
C GLN A 167 -6.53 -18.33 -5.24
N MET A 168 -7.49 -17.43 -5.05
CA MET A 168 -7.29 -15.98 -5.07
C MET A 168 -7.32 -15.45 -3.64
N TRP A 169 -6.38 -14.57 -3.29
CA TRP A 169 -6.34 -13.87 -2.00
C TRP A 169 -6.31 -12.36 -2.23
N LEU A 170 -6.87 -11.59 -1.29
CA LEU A 170 -6.82 -10.12 -1.33
C LEU A 170 -5.39 -9.60 -1.43
N ASP A 171 -4.46 -10.25 -0.72
CA ASP A 171 -3.02 -9.97 -0.76
C ASP A 171 -2.47 -10.02 -2.19
N GLY A 172 -2.88 -11.02 -2.97
CA GLY A 172 -2.44 -11.20 -4.35
C GLY A 172 -2.78 -10.03 -5.27
N ILE A 173 -3.87 -9.33 -4.98
CA ILE A 173 -4.25 -8.13 -5.74
C ILE A 173 -3.20 -7.03 -5.53
N TYR A 174 -2.77 -6.77 -4.30
CA TYR A 174 -1.72 -5.77 -4.04
C TYR A 174 -0.37 -6.19 -4.59
N MET A 175 -0.06 -7.49 -4.51
CA MET A 175 1.24 -8.00 -4.95
C MET A 175 1.43 -7.85 -6.46
N ALA A 176 0.36 -8.02 -7.26
CA ALA A 176 0.44 -8.05 -8.71
C ALA A 176 -0.17 -6.81 -9.39
N ALA A 177 -1.38 -6.37 -8.99
CA ALA A 177 -2.16 -5.46 -9.81
C ALA A 177 -1.55 -4.05 -9.97
N PRO A 178 -1.03 -3.37 -8.92
CA PRO A 178 -0.38 -2.08 -9.11
C PRO A 178 0.87 -2.18 -9.99
N PHE A 179 1.71 -3.20 -9.77
CA PHE A 179 2.88 -3.45 -10.60
C PHE A 179 2.50 -3.71 -12.06
N TYR A 180 1.48 -4.54 -12.30
CA TYR A 180 1.04 -4.88 -13.66
C TYR A 180 0.43 -3.68 -14.39
N ALA A 181 -0.33 -2.84 -13.68
CA ALA A 181 -0.85 -1.59 -14.23
C ALA A 181 0.28 -0.60 -14.60
N GLU A 182 1.32 -0.48 -13.75
CA GLU A 182 2.50 0.33 -14.02
C GLU A 182 3.26 -0.18 -15.26
N CYS A 183 3.44 -1.50 -15.37
CA CYS A 183 4.02 -2.13 -16.56
C CYS A 183 3.19 -1.85 -17.82
N GLY A 184 1.85 -1.83 -17.72
CA GLY A 184 0.96 -1.48 -18.81
C GLY A 184 1.27 -0.11 -19.44
N ASN A 185 1.64 0.87 -18.60
CA ASN A 185 2.09 2.19 -19.09
C ASN A 185 3.52 2.15 -19.64
N ILE A 186 4.44 1.52 -18.92
CA ILE A 186 5.88 1.57 -19.26
C ILE A 186 6.20 0.77 -20.53
N PHE A 187 5.53 -0.36 -20.72
CA PHE A 187 5.72 -1.27 -21.86
C PHE A 187 4.64 -1.15 -22.93
N GLU A 188 3.72 -0.18 -22.78
CA GLU A 188 2.61 0.09 -23.72
C GLU A 188 1.66 -1.11 -23.91
N GLU A 189 1.54 -1.96 -22.88
CA GLU A 189 0.67 -3.15 -22.89
C GLU A 189 -0.73 -2.82 -22.38
N THR A 190 -1.59 -2.32 -23.25
CA THR A 190 -2.97 -1.92 -22.89
C THR A 190 -3.83 -3.07 -22.37
N GLY A 191 -3.53 -4.33 -22.72
CA GLY A 191 -4.19 -5.52 -22.19
C GLY A 191 -4.00 -5.73 -20.67
N ALA A 192 -2.92 -5.18 -20.10
CA ALA A 192 -2.66 -5.23 -18.67
C ALA A 192 -3.79 -4.58 -17.84
N PHE A 193 -4.32 -3.45 -18.29
CA PHE A 193 -5.41 -2.75 -17.60
C PHE A 193 -6.70 -3.57 -17.56
N ALA A 194 -7.06 -4.22 -18.68
CA ALA A 194 -8.23 -5.08 -18.75
C ALA A 194 -8.11 -6.27 -17.81
N ASP A 195 -6.92 -6.88 -17.71
CA ASP A 195 -6.67 -8.02 -16.82
C ASP A 195 -6.65 -7.58 -15.35
N VAL A 196 -5.97 -6.48 -15.00
CA VAL A 196 -6.01 -5.89 -13.65
C VAL A 196 -7.44 -5.61 -13.21
N ALA A 197 -8.25 -4.98 -14.07
CA ALA A 197 -9.66 -4.74 -13.76
C ALA A 197 -10.45 -6.04 -13.59
N LYS A 198 -10.14 -7.08 -14.36
CA LYS A 198 -10.72 -8.41 -14.22
C LYS A 198 -10.36 -9.03 -12.86
N GLN A 199 -9.08 -8.98 -12.43
CA GLN A 199 -8.65 -9.51 -11.14
C GLN A 199 -9.39 -8.83 -9.97
N ILE A 200 -9.51 -7.50 -10.00
CA ILE A 200 -10.23 -6.73 -8.99
C ILE A 200 -11.71 -7.13 -8.96
N ARG A 201 -12.37 -7.23 -10.13
CA ARG A 201 -13.77 -7.61 -10.21
C ARG A 201 -14.02 -9.03 -9.69
N LEU A 202 -13.15 -9.99 -10.03
CA LEU A 202 -13.30 -11.38 -9.60
C LEU A 202 -13.15 -11.53 -8.10
N ILE A 203 -12.08 -10.96 -7.51
CA ILE A 203 -11.89 -11.07 -6.06
C ILE A 203 -13.03 -10.39 -5.29
N ASP A 204 -13.49 -9.22 -5.74
CA ASP A 204 -14.62 -8.53 -5.11
C ASP A 204 -15.90 -9.38 -5.20
N ALA A 205 -16.23 -9.89 -6.38
CA ALA A 205 -17.43 -10.71 -6.59
C ALA A 205 -17.45 -11.98 -5.74
N HIS A 206 -16.30 -12.61 -5.53
CA HIS A 206 -16.23 -13.86 -4.79
C HIS A 206 -16.09 -13.68 -3.28
N THR A 207 -15.43 -12.61 -2.81
CA THR A 207 -15.10 -12.46 -1.39
C THR A 207 -15.95 -11.43 -0.65
N TYR A 208 -16.73 -10.61 -1.35
CA TYR A 208 -17.56 -9.59 -0.74
C TYR A 208 -18.71 -10.18 0.07
N ASP A 209 -18.83 -9.76 1.33
CA ASP A 209 -19.94 -10.07 2.21
C ASP A 209 -20.93 -8.89 2.29
N ALA A 210 -22.13 -9.05 1.73
CA ALA A 210 -23.12 -7.98 1.68
C ALA A 210 -23.65 -7.56 3.07
N LYS A 211 -23.52 -8.43 4.08
CA LYS A 211 -24.01 -8.15 5.44
C LYS A 211 -23.08 -7.16 6.17
N THR A 212 -21.78 -7.34 6.04
CA THR A 212 -20.77 -6.50 6.70
C THR A 212 -20.24 -5.41 5.78
N GLY A 213 -20.22 -5.66 4.48
CA GLY A 213 -19.54 -4.85 3.47
C GLY A 213 -18.03 -5.11 3.38
N LEU A 214 -17.50 -6.10 4.11
CA LEU A 214 -16.12 -6.49 4.11
C LEU A 214 -15.85 -7.60 3.08
N ASN A 215 -14.59 -7.85 2.77
CA ASN A 215 -14.16 -8.94 1.91
C ASN A 215 -13.44 -10.02 2.73
N TYR A 216 -13.77 -11.29 2.51
CA TYR A 216 -13.05 -12.41 3.08
C TYR A 216 -11.60 -12.45 2.58
N HIS A 217 -10.67 -12.95 3.40
CA HIS A 217 -9.23 -12.98 3.08
C HIS A 217 -8.93 -13.65 1.74
N GLY A 218 -9.57 -14.78 1.45
CA GLY A 218 -9.34 -15.52 0.23
C GLY A 218 -10.52 -16.36 -0.23
N TRP A 219 -10.41 -16.80 -1.46
CA TRP A 219 -11.38 -17.63 -2.16
C TRP A 219 -10.68 -18.82 -2.84
N ASP A 220 -11.21 -20.01 -2.62
CA ASP A 220 -10.84 -21.25 -3.32
C ASP A 220 -11.91 -21.56 -4.37
N ALA A 221 -11.56 -21.40 -5.64
CA ALA A 221 -12.47 -21.67 -6.75
C ALA A 221 -12.92 -23.13 -6.83
N ALA A 222 -12.08 -24.06 -6.36
CA ALA A 222 -12.37 -25.48 -6.32
C ALA A 222 -13.18 -25.88 -5.09
N LYS A 223 -13.25 -25.06 -4.04
CA LYS A 223 -13.97 -25.29 -2.78
C LYS A 223 -13.55 -26.58 -2.05
N VAL A 224 -12.30 -26.96 -2.19
CA VAL A 224 -11.73 -28.21 -1.64
C VAL A 224 -10.76 -27.97 -0.50
N GLN A 225 -10.35 -26.74 -0.30
CA GLN A 225 -9.40 -26.42 0.76
C GLN A 225 -10.10 -26.52 2.14
N PRO A 226 -9.42 -27.07 3.17
CA PRO A 226 -10.02 -27.23 4.50
C PRO A 226 -10.44 -25.90 5.18
N TRP A 227 -9.85 -24.79 4.75
CA TRP A 227 -10.21 -23.45 5.24
C TRP A 227 -11.38 -22.81 4.50
N ALA A 228 -11.77 -23.37 3.35
CA ALA A 228 -12.78 -22.80 2.47
C ALA A 228 -14.18 -23.28 2.85
N ASN A 229 -15.13 -22.35 2.83
CA ASN A 229 -16.55 -22.71 2.92
C ASN A 229 -16.95 -23.59 1.73
N PRO A 230 -17.55 -24.77 1.94
CA PRO A 230 -17.84 -25.72 0.87
C PRO A 230 -18.90 -25.22 -0.14
N THR A 231 -19.68 -24.20 0.22
CA THR A 231 -20.67 -23.59 -0.68
C THR A 231 -20.12 -22.39 -1.43
N THR A 232 -19.43 -21.45 -0.73
CA THR A 232 -18.96 -20.22 -1.33
C THR A 232 -17.50 -20.29 -1.80
N GLY A 233 -16.67 -21.11 -1.18
CA GLY A 233 -15.24 -21.14 -1.38
C GLY A 233 -14.45 -20.09 -0.56
N CYS A 234 -15.14 -19.21 0.16
CA CYS A 234 -14.50 -18.14 0.95
C CYS A 234 -13.87 -18.67 2.24
N SER A 235 -12.84 -17.98 2.73
CA SER A 235 -12.35 -18.13 4.10
C SER A 235 -13.38 -17.64 5.12
N SER A 236 -13.17 -17.92 6.41
CA SER A 236 -14.23 -17.74 7.42
C SER A 236 -14.24 -16.37 8.11
N ASN A 237 -13.16 -15.57 8.00
CA ASN A 237 -13.02 -14.30 8.74
C ASN A 237 -12.47 -13.17 7.88
N PHE A 238 -12.72 -11.93 8.32
CA PHE A 238 -12.23 -10.70 7.68
C PHE A 238 -10.92 -10.27 8.34
N TRP A 239 -9.79 -10.72 7.78
CA TRP A 239 -8.48 -10.36 8.29
C TRP A 239 -8.09 -8.94 7.90
N GLY A 240 -7.81 -8.09 8.89
CA GLY A 240 -7.56 -6.66 8.69
C GLY A 240 -6.44 -6.36 7.69
N ARG A 241 -5.31 -7.08 7.75
CA ARG A 241 -4.20 -6.84 6.81
C ARG A 241 -4.52 -7.24 5.38
N ALA A 242 -5.26 -8.33 5.14
CA ALA A 242 -5.71 -8.68 3.80
C ALA A 242 -6.59 -7.58 3.19
N MET A 243 -7.54 -7.06 3.99
CA MET A 243 -8.35 -5.90 3.62
C MET A 243 -7.49 -4.64 3.37
N GLY A 244 -6.46 -4.42 4.19
CA GLY A 244 -5.51 -3.32 4.01
C GLY A 244 -4.74 -3.41 2.70
N TRP A 245 -4.25 -4.60 2.34
CA TRP A 245 -3.64 -4.85 1.03
C TRP A 245 -4.59 -4.52 -0.11
N TYR A 246 -5.83 -4.97 0.00
CA TYR A 246 -6.84 -4.71 -1.03
C TYR A 246 -7.14 -3.23 -1.17
N ALA A 247 -7.31 -2.50 -0.06
CA ALA A 247 -7.52 -1.06 -0.07
C ALA A 247 -6.37 -0.30 -0.76
N MET A 248 -5.11 -0.63 -0.41
CA MET A 248 -3.94 -0.05 -1.07
C MET A 248 -3.88 -0.41 -2.56
N ALA A 249 -4.22 -1.66 -2.93
CA ALA A 249 -4.23 -2.06 -4.33
C ALA A 249 -5.21 -1.23 -5.17
N LEU A 250 -6.44 -1.04 -4.66
CA LEU A 250 -7.50 -0.30 -5.36
C LEU A 250 -7.10 1.15 -5.64
N VAL A 251 -6.45 1.81 -4.70
CA VAL A 251 -6.02 3.19 -4.90
C VAL A 251 -4.75 3.29 -5.73
N ASP A 252 -3.80 2.36 -5.58
CA ASP A 252 -2.52 2.39 -6.28
C ASP A 252 -2.64 2.07 -7.79
N VAL A 253 -3.54 1.16 -8.18
CA VAL A 253 -3.76 0.88 -9.61
C VAL A 253 -4.27 2.10 -10.36
N LEU A 254 -5.02 2.99 -9.69
CA LEU A 254 -5.60 4.19 -10.29
C LEU A 254 -4.55 5.24 -10.68
N ASP A 255 -3.34 5.18 -10.15
CA ASP A 255 -2.22 6.02 -10.57
C ASP A 255 -1.82 5.74 -12.03
N TYR A 256 -2.03 4.51 -12.48
CA TYR A 256 -1.57 4.02 -13.79
C TYR A 256 -2.69 3.86 -14.82
N PHE A 257 -3.94 3.69 -14.39
CA PHE A 257 -5.06 3.55 -15.31
C PHE A 257 -5.30 4.84 -16.08
N PRO A 258 -5.39 4.79 -17.42
CA PRO A 258 -5.78 5.96 -18.21
C PRO A 258 -7.09 6.57 -17.69
N THR A 259 -7.18 7.88 -17.65
CA THR A 259 -8.34 8.59 -17.07
C THR A 259 -9.67 8.24 -17.75
N ASN A 260 -9.63 7.90 -19.04
CA ASN A 260 -10.78 7.50 -19.86
C ASN A 260 -10.97 5.98 -19.97
N HIS A 261 -10.19 5.16 -19.24
CA HIS A 261 -10.33 3.71 -19.31
C HIS A 261 -11.68 3.24 -18.75
N PRO A 262 -12.45 2.39 -19.48
CA PRO A 262 -13.84 2.04 -19.11
C PRO A 262 -13.98 1.32 -17.77
N ALA A 263 -12.93 0.64 -17.29
CA ALA A 263 -12.94 -0.02 -15.99
C ALA A 263 -12.67 0.92 -14.80
N ARG A 264 -12.12 2.13 -15.02
CA ARG A 264 -11.75 3.06 -13.95
C ARG A 264 -12.91 3.41 -13.01
N PRO A 265 -14.14 3.72 -13.50
CA PRO A 265 -15.29 3.98 -12.62
C PRO A 265 -15.63 2.81 -11.71
N HIS A 266 -15.50 1.57 -12.20
CA HIS A 266 -15.76 0.38 -11.39
C HIS A 266 -14.72 0.23 -10.26
N ILE A 267 -13.44 0.46 -10.52
CA ILE A 267 -12.39 0.40 -9.50
C ILE A 267 -12.64 1.45 -8.42
N ILE A 268 -13.00 2.68 -8.82
CA ILE A 268 -13.34 3.77 -7.88
C ILE A 268 -14.56 3.38 -7.05
N ALA A 269 -15.63 2.87 -7.66
CA ALA A 269 -16.83 2.43 -6.94
C ALA A 269 -16.53 1.29 -5.95
N THR A 270 -15.63 0.36 -6.31
CA THR A 270 -15.17 -0.70 -5.40
C THR A 270 -14.41 -0.11 -4.22
N LEU A 271 -13.50 0.87 -4.45
CA LEU A 271 -12.79 1.58 -3.39
C LEU A 271 -13.75 2.33 -2.46
N GLN A 272 -14.75 3.03 -3.02
CA GLN A 272 -15.78 3.74 -2.24
C GLN A 272 -16.60 2.79 -1.38
N LYS A 273 -17.03 1.67 -1.93
CA LYS A 273 -17.76 0.63 -1.18
C LYS A 273 -16.92 0.07 -0.03
N LEU A 274 -15.64 -0.20 -0.27
CA LEU A 274 -14.72 -0.68 0.74
C LEU A 274 -14.46 0.37 1.84
N SER A 275 -14.25 1.65 1.48
CA SER A 275 -13.97 2.73 2.44
C SER A 275 -15.10 2.89 3.46
N VAL A 276 -16.37 2.82 3.02
CA VAL A 276 -17.54 2.87 3.92
C VAL A 276 -17.46 1.79 5.01
N SER A 277 -17.08 0.56 4.62
CA SER A 277 -16.97 -0.55 5.56
C SER A 277 -15.74 -0.42 6.45
N VAL A 278 -14.61 0.00 5.90
CA VAL A 278 -13.39 0.25 6.68
C VAL A 278 -13.64 1.31 7.75
N VAL A 279 -14.27 2.43 7.41
CA VAL A 279 -14.61 3.50 8.37
C VAL A 279 -15.62 2.99 9.40
N LYS A 280 -16.64 2.21 9.00
CA LYS A 280 -17.63 1.63 9.91
C LYS A 280 -17.00 0.74 10.98
N PHE A 281 -15.99 -0.03 10.65
CA PHE A 281 -15.32 -0.97 11.57
C PHE A 281 -14.09 -0.37 12.27
N GLN A 282 -13.87 0.93 12.16
CA GLN A 282 -12.86 1.64 12.93
C GLN A 282 -13.24 1.65 14.41
N ASP A 283 -12.33 1.27 15.29
CA ASP A 283 -12.55 1.34 16.75
C ASP A 283 -12.82 2.80 17.20
N ALA A 284 -13.99 3.02 17.75
CA ALA A 284 -14.45 4.35 18.11
C ALA A 284 -13.60 5.03 19.19
N LYS A 285 -12.89 4.26 20.02
CA LYS A 285 -12.06 4.79 21.11
C LYS A 285 -10.67 5.19 20.62
N THR A 286 -10.03 4.33 19.85
CA THR A 286 -8.62 4.47 19.47
C THR A 286 -8.43 4.99 18.06
N GLY A 287 -9.41 4.82 17.17
CA GLY A 287 -9.29 5.10 15.75
C GLY A 287 -8.54 4.02 14.96
N LEU A 288 -8.23 2.90 15.57
CA LEU A 288 -7.47 1.80 14.96
C LEU A 288 -8.39 0.68 14.46
N TRP A 289 -7.82 -0.34 13.84
CA TRP A 289 -8.57 -1.49 13.33
C TRP A 289 -8.07 -2.79 13.96
N TRP A 290 -9.02 -3.71 14.13
CA TRP A 290 -8.79 -5.01 14.76
C TRP A 290 -8.15 -6.00 13.79
N GLN A 291 -7.41 -6.97 14.33
CA GLN A 291 -6.84 -8.08 13.58
C GLN A 291 -7.90 -8.86 12.80
N VAL A 292 -9.04 -9.16 13.44
CA VAL A 292 -10.27 -9.66 12.81
C VAL A 292 -11.30 -8.55 12.90
N MET A 293 -11.64 -7.95 11.76
CA MET A 293 -12.22 -6.60 11.69
C MET A 293 -13.58 -6.46 12.34
N ASP A 294 -14.46 -7.44 12.18
CA ASP A 294 -15.87 -7.40 12.64
C ASP A 294 -16.08 -7.99 14.05
N GLN A 295 -15.00 -8.36 14.75
CA GLN A 295 -15.04 -9.06 16.03
C GLN A 295 -14.24 -8.33 17.12
N GLY A 296 -14.33 -7.00 17.17
CA GLY A 296 -13.58 -6.15 18.11
C GLY A 296 -13.78 -6.53 19.59
N ASP A 297 -15.01 -6.87 19.94
CA ASP A 297 -15.37 -7.23 21.32
C ASP A 297 -14.99 -8.67 21.71
N ARG A 298 -14.57 -9.49 20.75
CA ARG A 298 -14.23 -10.89 21.02
C ARG A 298 -12.91 -10.99 21.77
N ARG A 299 -12.92 -11.73 22.88
CA ARG A 299 -11.75 -11.94 23.73
C ARG A 299 -10.58 -12.51 22.92
N GLY A 300 -9.41 -11.88 23.06
CA GLY A 300 -8.18 -12.26 22.38
C GLY A 300 -7.92 -11.50 21.08
N ASN A 301 -8.93 -10.82 20.52
CA ASN A 301 -8.69 -9.92 19.39
C ASN A 301 -7.84 -8.72 19.83
N TYR A 302 -7.08 -8.15 18.90
CA TYR A 302 -6.21 -7.02 19.22
C TYR A 302 -6.21 -6.01 18.06
N LEU A 303 -5.92 -4.75 18.40
CA LEU A 303 -5.73 -3.67 17.43
C LEU A 303 -4.38 -3.87 16.72
N GLU A 304 -4.41 -3.87 15.38
CA GLU A 304 -3.30 -4.31 14.54
C GLU A 304 -2.69 -3.14 13.76
N ALA A 305 -1.37 -2.99 13.86
CA ALA A 305 -0.67 -1.81 13.34
C ALA A 305 -0.56 -1.79 11.82
N THR A 306 -0.35 -2.94 11.17
CA THR A 306 -0.11 -2.98 9.72
C THR A 306 -1.38 -2.66 8.95
N ALA A 307 -2.51 -3.27 9.33
CA ALA A 307 -3.82 -2.99 8.76
C ALA A 307 -4.20 -1.52 8.96
N SER A 308 -4.00 -1.00 10.19
CA SER A 308 -4.29 0.40 10.51
C SER A 308 -3.49 1.38 9.64
N ALA A 309 -2.19 1.12 9.44
CA ALA A 309 -1.36 1.95 8.56
C ALA A 309 -1.79 1.87 7.09
N MET A 310 -2.13 0.68 6.60
CA MET A 310 -2.62 0.47 5.23
C MET A 310 -3.94 1.19 4.96
N PHE A 311 -4.89 1.12 5.89
CA PHE A 311 -6.16 1.82 5.75
C PHE A 311 -5.98 3.33 5.75
N VAL A 312 -5.17 3.88 6.67
CA VAL A 312 -4.87 5.32 6.67
C VAL A 312 -4.22 5.74 5.35
N ALA A 313 -3.24 4.99 4.85
CA ALA A 313 -2.58 5.29 3.57
C ALA A 313 -3.58 5.28 2.40
N ALA A 314 -4.38 4.22 2.29
CA ALA A 314 -5.31 4.06 1.17
C ALA A 314 -6.44 5.11 1.21
N LEU A 315 -7.02 5.38 2.39
CA LEU A 315 -8.08 6.38 2.55
C LEU A 315 -7.55 7.78 2.27
N ALA A 316 -6.38 8.16 2.82
CA ALA A 316 -5.77 9.46 2.61
C ALA A 316 -5.47 9.70 1.12
N LYS A 317 -4.85 8.72 0.45
CA LYS A 317 -4.59 8.77 -0.98
C LYS A 317 -5.89 8.86 -1.80
N GLY A 318 -6.91 8.10 -1.43
CA GLY A 318 -8.22 8.15 -2.08
C GLY A 318 -8.87 9.53 -2.01
N VAL A 319 -8.77 10.21 -0.87
CA VAL A 319 -9.26 11.59 -0.70
C VAL A 319 -8.40 12.60 -1.47
N ASN A 320 -7.06 12.47 -1.43
CA ASN A 320 -6.14 13.34 -2.17
C ASN A 320 -6.44 13.37 -3.67
N HIS A 321 -6.80 12.19 -4.23
CA HIS A 321 -7.11 12.04 -5.66
C HIS A 321 -8.59 12.26 -6.00
N GLY A 322 -9.44 12.61 -5.03
CA GLY A 322 -10.87 12.83 -5.23
C GLY A 322 -11.68 11.56 -5.52
N TYR A 323 -11.15 10.38 -5.19
CA TYR A 323 -11.88 9.10 -5.33
C TYR A 323 -12.79 8.85 -4.13
N LEU A 324 -12.42 9.36 -2.97
CA LEU A 324 -13.18 9.28 -1.72
C LEU A 324 -13.64 10.67 -1.25
N SER A 325 -14.67 10.69 -0.41
CA SER A 325 -15.19 11.93 0.17
C SER A 325 -14.20 12.56 1.16
N ARG A 326 -14.17 13.87 1.23
CA ARG A 326 -13.48 14.60 2.30
C ARG A 326 -14.10 14.34 3.70
N ASP A 327 -15.30 13.79 3.76
CA ASP A 327 -15.96 13.37 5.01
C ASP A 327 -15.22 12.21 5.70
N ASP A 328 -14.34 11.51 4.98
CA ASP A 328 -13.49 10.46 5.54
C ASP A 328 -12.26 11.02 6.30
N ILE A 329 -11.94 12.31 6.16
CA ILE A 329 -10.75 12.93 6.78
C ILE A 329 -10.71 12.75 8.30
N PRO A 330 -11.80 12.93 9.07
CA PRO A 330 -11.76 12.73 10.52
C PRO A 330 -11.37 11.28 10.90
N ALA A 331 -11.82 10.28 10.14
CA ALA A 331 -11.45 8.88 10.37
C ALA A 331 -9.96 8.63 10.06
N ILE A 332 -9.45 9.22 8.99
CA ILE A 332 -8.03 9.15 8.60
C ILE A 332 -7.14 9.75 9.70
N GLU A 333 -7.44 10.97 10.13
CA GLU A 333 -6.68 11.68 11.17
C GLU A 333 -6.70 10.94 12.49
N LYS A 334 -7.88 10.43 12.87
CA LYS A 334 -8.04 9.63 14.09
C LYS A 334 -7.25 8.32 14.03
N GLY A 335 -7.26 7.63 12.89
CA GLY A 335 -6.46 6.43 12.65
C GLY A 335 -4.97 6.70 12.77
N TYR A 336 -4.48 7.76 12.13
CA TYR A 336 -3.07 8.14 12.20
C TYR A 336 -2.64 8.52 13.62
N ALA A 337 -3.45 9.33 14.33
CA ALA A 337 -3.22 9.66 15.72
C ALA A 337 -3.19 8.41 16.62
N GLY A 338 -4.10 7.49 16.39
CA GLY A 338 -4.15 6.20 17.07
C GLY A 338 -2.88 5.37 16.89
N ILE A 339 -2.36 5.27 15.65
CA ILE A 339 -1.11 4.57 15.38
C ILE A 339 0.05 5.19 16.20
N ILE A 340 0.18 6.50 16.16
CA ILE A 340 1.26 7.19 16.87
C ILE A 340 1.15 6.98 18.38
N THR A 341 -0.03 7.15 18.96
CA THR A 341 -0.20 7.08 20.42
C THR A 341 -0.11 5.65 20.97
N GLN A 342 -0.66 4.68 20.24
CA GLN A 342 -0.75 3.30 20.72
C GLN A 342 0.45 2.45 20.31
N PHE A 343 0.95 2.61 19.09
CA PHE A 343 1.89 1.67 18.49
C PHE A 343 3.32 2.19 18.32
N ILE A 344 3.52 3.51 18.19
CA ILE A 344 4.86 4.06 18.08
C ILE A 344 5.45 4.28 19.47
N LYS A 345 6.62 3.68 19.70
CA LYS A 345 7.31 3.73 21.00
C LYS A 345 8.77 4.13 20.79
N PRO A 346 9.36 4.91 21.72
CA PRO A 346 10.80 5.12 21.76
C PRO A 346 11.55 3.77 21.87
N ASP A 347 12.67 3.62 21.18
CA ASP A 347 13.46 2.37 21.09
C ASP A 347 14.97 2.65 21.28
N GLY A 348 15.33 3.42 22.28
CA GLY A 348 16.72 3.81 22.57
C GLY A 348 17.36 4.62 21.44
N ASP A 349 18.54 5.21 21.68
CA ASP A 349 19.40 5.88 20.70
C ASP A 349 18.65 6.80 19.69
N ASN A 350 17.62 7.51 20.15
CA ASN A 350 16.73 8.36 19.32
C ASN A 350 15.98 7.60 18.21
N ARG A 351 15.84 6.28 18.30
CA ARG A 351 15.05 5.48 17.37
C ARG A 351 13.61 5.32 17.85
N TRP A 352 12.76 4.97 16.90
CA TRP A 352 11.34 4.70 17.11
C TRP A 352 10.97 3.31 16.58
N SER A 353 10.14 2.61 17.32
CA SER A 353 9.61 1.31 16.93
C SER A 353 8.12 1.39 16.66
N LEU A 354 7.66 0.70 15.61
CA LEU A 354 6.26 0.38 15.39
C LEU A 354 5.98 -0.99 16.02
N THR A 355 5.09 -1.04 17.00
CA THR A 355 4.70 -2.26 17.72
C THR A 355 3.37 -2.81 17.19
N GLN A 356 2.91 -3.95 17.70
CA GLN A 356 1.60 -4.56 17.40
C GLN A 356 1.40 -4.91 15.92
N CYS A 357 2.45 -5.37 15.24
CA CYS A 357 2.36 -5.91 13.90
C CYS A 357 2.13 -7.41 13.95
N CYS A 358 1.09 -7.93 13.33
CA CYS A 358 0.96 -9.37 13.04
C CYS A 358 2.12 -9.81 12.15
N SER A 359 2.91 -10.81 12.55
CA SER A 359 4.10 -11.20 11.80
C SER A 359 3.74 -11.75 10.42
N VAL A 360 2.84 -12.72 10.37
CA VAL A 360 2.37 -13.34 9.13
C VAL A 360 1.01 -13.99 9.34
N ALA A 361 0.13 -13.93 8.36
CA ALA A 361 -1.00 -14.83 8.26
C ALA A 361 -1.20 -15.25 6.79
N GLY A 362 -1.95 -16.30 6.59
CA GLY A 362 -2.23 -16.88 5.28
C GLY A 362 -3.31 -17.95 5.40
N LEU A 363 -3.55 -18.69 4.32
CA LEU A 363 -4.54 -19.76 4.27
C LEU A 363 -3.89 -21.05 3.80
N GLY A 364 -4.25 -22.17 4.39
CA GLY A 364 -3.70 -23.48 4.03
C GLY A 364 -2.20 -23.63 4.31
N GLY A 365 -1.62 -24.72 3.80
CA GLY A 365 -0.21 -25.05 4.00
C GLY A 365 0.11 -25.51 5.43
N SER A 366 1.34 -25.97 5.64
CA SER A 366 1.88 -26.23 6.98
C SER A 366 2.66 -25.00 7.42
N PRO A 367 2.23 -24.29 8.46
CA PRO A 367 3.02 -23.24 9.05
C PRO A 367 4.28 -23.81 9.70
N SER A 368 5.26 -22.96 9.95
CA SER A 368 6.50 -23.34 10.62
C SER A 368 6.30 -23.94 12.02
N ASN A 369 5.13 -23.70 12.63
CA ASN A 369 4.73 -24.24 13.95
C ASN A 369 3.86 -25.52 13.87
N GLY A 370 3.69 -26.10 12.69
CA GLY A 370 2.90 -27.32 12.49
C GLY A 370 1.39 -27.18 12.56
N LYS A 371 0.86 -25.97 12.81
CA LYS A 371 -0.59 -25.72 12.86
C LYS A 371 -1.11 -25.33 11.47
N MET A 372 -2.28 -25.85 11.12
CA MET A 372 -2.97 -25.49 9.90
C MET A 372 -3.42 -24.02 9.91
N ARG A 373 -3.22 -23.32 8.82
CA ARG A 373 -3.76 -21.97 8.61
C ARG A 373 -5.20 -22.08 8.09
N ASP A 374 -6.11 -22.31 9.02
CA ASP A 374 -7.52 -22.62 8.73
C ASP A 374 -8.40 -21.37 8.55
N GLY A 375 -7.83 -20.18 8.70
CA GLY A 375 -8.56 -18.92 8.58
C GLY A 375 -9.56 -18.67 9.71
N SER A 376 -9.53 -19.46 10.79
CA SER A 376 -10.37 -19.27 11.96
C SER A 376 -9.98 -18.01 12.75
N PHE A 377 -10.86 -17.54 13.61
CA PHE A 377 -10.55 -16.46 14.53
C PHE A 377 -9.33 -16.80 15.40
N ASP A 378 -9.33 -17.99 15.99
CA ASP A 378 -8.26 -18.44 16.89
C ASP A 378 -6.91 -18.56 16.16
N TYR A 379 -6.94 -18.93 14.88
CA TYR A 379 -5.75 -18.90 14.03
C TYR A 379 -5.21 -17.47 13.89
N TYR A 380 -6.04 -16.51 13.48
CA TYR A 380 -5.58 -15.14 13.23
C TYR A 380 -5.05 -14.44 14.47
N ILE A 381 -5.70 -14.62 15.63
CA ILE A 381 -5.24 -14.03 16.89
C ILE A 381 -4.06 -14.78 17.52
N GLY A 382 -3.83 -16.03 17.12
CA GLY A 382 -2.71 -16.86 17.56
C GLY A 382 -1.41 -16.63 16.78
N GLU A 383 -1.42 -15.86 15.69
CA GLU A 383 -0.20 -15.51 14.97
C GLU A 383 0.69 -14.57 15.80
N PRO A 384 2.03 -14.72 15.73
CA PRO A 384 2.93 -13.89 16.54
C PRO A 384 2.77 -12.40 16.24
N VAL A 385 2.76 -11.60 17.31
CA VAL A 385 2.80 -10.14 17.22
C VAL A 385 4.25 -9.69 17.41
N VAL A 386 4.73 -8.89 16.47
CA VAL A 386 6.13 -8.43 16.40
C VAL A 386 6.21 -6.91 16.32
N LYS A 387 7.40 -6.37 16.54
CA LYS A 387 7.71 -4.96 16.28
C LYS A 387 8.53 -4.81 15.00
N ASN A 388 8.43 -3.64 14.40
CA ASN A 388 9.24 -3.22 13.26
C ASN A 388 9.10 -4.11 12.02
N ASP A 389 7.91 -4.66 11.82
CA ASP A 389 7.61 -5.38 10.60
C ASP A 389 7.51 -4.39 9.42
N LEU A 390 8.22 -4.67 8.34
CA LEU A 390 8.23 -3.80 7.16
C LEU A 390 6.87 -3.66 6.50
N LYS A 391 5.99 -4.65 6.69
CA LYS A 391 4.60 -4.59 6.25
C LYS A 391 3.78 -3.52 6.98
N GLY A 392 4.25 -3.07 8.15
CA GLY A 392 3.68 -1.95 8.89
C GLY A 392 4.45 -0.64 8.66
N ILE A 393 5.79 -0.70 8.69
CA ILE A 393 6.66 0.49 8.53
C ILE A 393 6.44 1.15 7.15
N GLY A 394 6.45 0.36 6.06
CA GLY A 394 6.24 0.90 4.71
C GLY A 394 4.90 1.64 4.58
N PRO A 395 3.76 1.00 4.86
CA PRO A 395 2.46 1.66 4.82
C PRO A 395 2.34 2.85 5.79
N PHE A 396 2.99 2.82 6.96
CA PHE A 396 3.00 3.98 7.85
C PHE A 396 3.71 5.18 7.23
N ILE A 397 4.86 4.97 6.57
CA ILE A 397 5.55 6.03 5.83
C ILE A 397 4.64 6.60 4.73
N LEU A 398 4.01 5.74 3.93
CA LEU A 398 3.08 6.15 2.88
C LEU A 398 1.88 6.91 3.45
N ALA A 399 1.30 6.43 4.56
CA ALA A 399 0.21 7.13 5.26
C ALA A 399 0.60 8.53 5.69
N GLY A 400 1.82 8.70 6.21
CA GLY A 400 2.33 10.01 6.60
C GLY A 400 2.51 10.95 5.40
N LEU A 401 2.98 10.46 4.26
CA LEU A 401 3.10 11.24 3.03
C LEU A 401 1.73 11.73 2.53
N GLU A 402 0.77 10.83 2.48
CA GLU A 402 -0.58 11.15 2.01
C GLU A 402 -1.32 12.10 2.97
N LEU A 403 -1.17 11.91 4.27
CA LEU A 403 -1.78 12.80 5.26
C LEU A 403 -1.13 14.18 5.29
N GLU A 404 0.19 14.27 5.10
CA GLU A 404 0.88 15.56 4.95
C GLU A 404 0.30 16.34 3.76
N GLN A 405 0.05 15.69 2.63
CA GLN A 405 -0.57 16.31 1.46
C GLN A 405 -2.00 16.78 1.76
N LEU A 406 -2.82 15.96 2.43
CA LEU A 406 -4.18 16.34 2.85
C LEU A 406 -4.19 17.58 3.75
N THR A 407 -3.25 17.68 4.67
CA THR A 407 -3.19 18.82 5.59
C THR A 407 -2.78 20.12 4.88
N ARG A 408 -1.92 20.02 3.86
CA ARG A 408 -1.54 21.18 3.03
C ARG A 408 -2.70 21.68 2.16
N THR A 409 -3.52 20.79 1.60
CA THR A 409 -4.66 21.17 0.75
C THR A 409 -5.88 21.67 1.51
N LYS A 410 -5.97 21.49 2.84
CA LYS A 410 -6.97 22.15 3.67
C LYS A 410 -6.77 23.68 3.76
N ILE A 411 -5.61 24.16 3.34
CA ILE A 411 -5.13 25.54 3.53
C ILE A 411 -5.35 26.38 2.27
N GLN A 412 -5.63 25.76 1.14
CA GLN A 412 -6.01 26.41 -0.13
C GLN A 412 -7.53 26.44 -0.31
#